data_10cf5112e58c8f7a809e7264a698f095
#
_entry.id   10cf5112e58c8f7a809e7264a698f095
#
_cell.length_a   1.000
_cell.length_b   1.000
_cell.length_c   1.000
_cell.angle_alpha   90.00
_cell.angle_beta   90.00
_cell.angle_gamma   90.00
#
_symmetry.space_group_name_H-M   'P 1'
#
loop_
_entity.id
_entity.type
_entity.pdbx_description
1 polymer ?
#
loop_
_entity_poly.entity_id
_entity_poly.type
_entity_poly.pdbx_seq_one_letter_code
_entity_poly.pdbx_strand_id
1 'polypeptide(L)'
;QNINQYICFSFYLLPITQLIDASKDAVQAIVIVPGRELALQSDTVLKNMGSGLRSAGCYGGRPAMEEHKTLKQVKPHMVFGTPGRLNDHIDKGNISPYSINCLVIDEFDKCLEMGFHDEMARLIKKLPGIRRRILVSATEAEQIPNFVHLNHAERIDYLVDEEQVTDRVTLYEVRSSTKDKLETLTKLLRSLGDSSSIVFLNYRDGVERTADFLRRNGFSVSSFHGGMEQKMRED
;
A
#
# COMPACT_ATOMS: atom_id res chain seq x y z
N GLN A 1 -2.23 -3.61 17.74
CA GLN A 1 -2.61 -2.73 16.60
C GLN A 1 -1.49 -1.73 16.37
N ASN A 2 -0.88 -1.79 15.18
CA ASN A 2 0.33 -1.05 14.82
C ASN A 2 0.07 0.45 14.71
N ILE A 3 0.41 1.20 15.76
CA ILE A 3 0.35 2.68 15.79
C ILE A 3 1.19 3.31 14.66
N ASN A 4 2.30 2.70 14.28
CA ASN A 4 3.19 3.20 13.22
C ASN A 4 2.54 3.19 11.81
N GLN A 5 1.63 2.28 11.54
CA GLN A 5 0.95 2.18 10.25
C GLN A 5 -0.05 3.33 10.01
N TYR A 6 -0.73 3.77 11.09
CA TYR A 6 -1.65 4.92 11.02
C TYR A 6 -0.92 6.24 10.81
N ILE A 7 0.32 6.39 11.28
CA ILE A 7 1.08 7.62 11.19
C ILE A 7 1.40 7.94 9.72
N CYS A 8 1.85 6.98 8.93
CA CYS A 8 2.26 7.20 7.54
C CYS A 8 1.10 7.69 6.67
N PHE A 9 -0.08 7.07 6.78
CA PHE A 9 -1.28 7.49 6.03
C PHE A 9 -1.84 8.83 6.52
N SER A 10 -1.69 9.15 7.80
CA SER A 10 -2.23 10.38 8.38
C SER A 10 -1.61 11.63 7.79
N PHE A 11 -0.36 11.59 7.31
CA PHE A 11 0.33 12.75 6.76
C PHE A 11 -0.36 13.37 5.55
N TYR A 12 -0.88 12.55 4.64
CA TYR A 12 -1.58 13.08 3.47
C TYR A 12 -3.10 12.98 3.60
N LEU A 13 -3.64 11.95 4.29
CA LEU A 13 -5.08 11.78 4.42
C LEU A 13 -5.71 12.93 5.21
N LEU A 14 -5.14 13.28 6.35
CA LEU A 14 -5.70 14.31 7.21
C LEU A 14 -5.87 15.66 6.52
N PRO A 15 -4.86 16.25 5.87
CA PRO A 15 -5.04 17.50 5.13
C PRO A 15 -5.99 17.35 3.94
N ILE A 16 -6.02 16.21 3.24
CA ILE A 16 -6.91 16.00 2.10
C ILE A 16 -8.37 15.95 2.54
N THR A 17 -8.68 15.35 3.69
CA THR A 17 -10.07 15.31 4.18
C THR A 17 -10.68 16.70 4.36
N GLN A 18 -9.87 17.70 4.68
CA GLN A 18 -10.31 19.10 4.81
C GLN A 18 -10.56 19.79 3.45
N LEU A 19 -10.07 19.23 2.36
CA LEU A 19 -10.16 19.78 1.02
C LEU A 19 -11.33 19.21 0.22
N ILE A 20 -11.95 18.15 0.72
CA ILE A 20 -13.02 17.43 0.06
C ILE A 20 -14.36 18.01 0.48
N ASP A 21 -15.20 18.32 -0.49
CA ASP A 21 -16.58 18.75 -0.28
C ASP A 21 -17.48 17.48 -0.15
N ALA A 22 -17.82 17.14 1.08
CA ALA A 22 -18.63 15.97 1.39
C ALA A 22 -20.07 16.03 0.83
N SER A 23 -20.54 17.21 0.42
CA SER A 23 -21.87 17.37 -0.18
C SER A 23 -21.95 16.91 -1.63
N LYS A 24 -20.81 16.70 -2.29
CA LYS A 24 -20.73 16.29 -3.70
C LYS A 24 -20.61 14.78 -3.82
N ASP A 25 -21.55 14.16 -4.49
CA ASP A 25 -21.52 12.72 -4.84
C ASP A 25 -20.53 12.44 -6.01
N ALA A 26 -19.25 12.80 -5.83
CA ALA A 26 -18.23 12.67 -6.87
C ALA A 26 -16.85 12.37 -6.28
N VAL A 27 -16.02 11.64 -7.02
CA VAL A 27 -14.62 11.40 -6.66
C VAL A 27 -13.85 12.70 -6.84
N GLN A 28 -13.28 13.23 -5.77
CA GLN A 28 -12.52 14.47 -5.75
C GLN A 28 -11.02 14.26 -5.52
N ALA A 29 -10.65 13.14 -4.90
CA ALA A 29 -9.27 12.75 -4.71
C ALA A 29 -9.02 11.33 -5.21
N ILE A 30 -7.86 11.12 -5.81
CA ILE A 30 -7.37 9.83 -6.25
C ILE A 30 -6.00 9.58 -5.61
N VAL A 31 -5.84 8.39 -5.02
CA VAL A 31 -4.61 7.94 -4.39
C VAL A 31 -4.09 6.74 -5.16
N ILE A 32 -2.95 6.90 -5.82
CA ILE A 32 -2.25 5.83 -6.51
C ILE A 32 -1.37 5.12 -5.50
N VAL A 33 -1.43 3.79 -5.49
CA VAL A 33 -0.61 2.92 -4.64
C VAL A 33 -0.03 1.76 -5.46
N PRO A 34 1.14 1.21 -5.10
CA PRO A 34 1.78 0.14 -5.87
C PRO A 34 1.06 -1.21 -5.75
N GLY A 35 0.29 -1.42 -4.69
CA GLY A 35 -0.28 -2.73 -4.38
C GLY A 35 -1.70 -2.69 -3.85
N ARG A 36 -2.36 -3.84 -3.95
CA ARG A 36 -3.75 -4.05 -3.50
C ARG A 36 -3.89 -3.90 -2.00
N GLU A 37 -2.93 -4.44 -1.28
CA GLU A 37 -2.91 -4.43 0.19
C GLU A 37 -2.86 -2.99 0.70
N LEU A 38 -2.03 -2.16 0.07
CA LEU A 38 -1.92 -0.76 0.44
C LEU A 38 -3.20 0.01 0.10
N ALA A 39 -3.86 -0.28 -1.05
CA ALA A 39 -5.15 0.29 -1.38
C ALA A 39 -6.22 -0.03 -0.33
N LEU A 40 -6.29 -1.29 0.12
CA LEU A 40 -7.22 -1.74 1.14
C LEU A 40 -6.93 -1.11 2.50
N GLN A 41 -5.67 -1.04 2.89
CA GLN A 41 -5.25 -0.41 4.14
C GLN A 41 -5.60 1.08 4.17
N SER A 42 -5.29 1.83 3.10
CA SER A 42 -5.58 3.26 3.00
C SER A 42 -7.08 3.54 3.06
N ASP A 43 -7.89 2.73 2.36
CA ASP A 43 -9.35 2.80 2.39
C ASP A 43 -9.89 2.54 3.81
N THR A 44 -9.35 1.53 4.50
CA THR A 44 -9.71 1.18 5.87
C THR A 44 -9.33 2.29 6.85
N VAL A 45 -8.14 2.87 6.71
CA VAL A 45 -7.68 3.98 7.57
C VAL A 45 -8.62 5.18 7.43
N LEU A 46 -8.96 5.59 6.20
CA LEU A 46 -9.87 6.72 5.98
C LEU A 46 -11.25 6.48 6.60
N LYS A 47 -11.81 5.27 6.46
CA LYS A 47 -13.08 4.89 7.08
C LYS A 47 -13.03 4.98 8.60
N ASN A 48 -11.91 4.55 9.20
CA ASN A 48 -11.72 4.54 10.64
C ASN A 48 -11.42 5.93 11.23
N MET A 49 -11.01 6.91 10.39
CA MET A 49 -10.76 8.28 10.83
C MET A 49 -12.03 9.04 11.25
N GLY A 50 -13.21 8.51 10.96
CA GLY A 50 -14.47 9.16 11.33
C GLY A 50 -14.73 10.50 10.63
N SER A 51 -14.07 10.74 9.49
CA SER A 51 -14.20 11.99 8.72
C SER A 51 -15.57 12.22 8.07
N GLY A 52 -16.42 11.19 8.05
CA GLY A 52 -17.69 11.19 7.30
C GLY A 52 -17.53 11.08 5.78
N LEU A 53 -16.30 11.02 5.26
CA LEU A 53 -16.03 10.84 3.84
C LEU A 53 -16.20 9.38 3.43
N ARG A 54 -16.76 9.21 2.23
CA ARG A 54 -16.88 7.88 1.61
C ARG A 54 -15.66 7.60 0.75
N SER A 55 -15.19 6.36 0.81
CA SER A 55 -14.05 5.90 0.01
C SER A 55 -14.27 4.51 -0.56
N ALA A 56 -13.46 4.16 -1.56
CA ALA A 56 -13.43 2.83 -2.15
C ALA A 56 -12.02 2.46 -2.62
N GLY A 57 -11.68 1.17 -2.46
CA GLY A 57 -10.48 0.58 -3.03
C GLY A 57 -10.74 0.06 -4.45
N CYS A 58 -9.85 0.39 -5.40
CA CYS A 58 -9.88 -0.03 -6.80
C CYS A 58 -8.57 -0.76 -7.15
N TYR A 59 -8.57 -2.09 -7.03
CA TYR A 59 -7.36 -2.90 -7.20
C TYR A 59 -7.67 -4.25 -7.87
N GLY A 60 -6.71 -4.80 -8.59
CA GLY A 60 -6.86 -6.09 -9.27
C GLY A 60 -7.06 -7.27 -8.30
N GLY A 61 -7.47 -8.42 -8.82
CA GLY A 61 -7.68 -9.66 -8.05
C GLY A 61 -9.14 -9.92 -7.67
N ARG A 62 -10.03 -8.94 -7.87
CA ARG A 62 -11.50 -9.09 -7.81
C ARG A 62 -12.09 -8.83 -9.19
N PRO A 63 -13.30 -9.38 -9.47
CA PRO A 63 -14.01 -9.02 -10.70
C PRO A 63 -14.28 -7.51 -10.77
N ALA A 64 -13.92 -6.88 -11.89
CA ALA A 64 -14.12 -5.44 -12.07
C ALA A 64 -15.58 -5.00 -11.90
N MET A 65 -16.54 -5.92 -12.13
CA MET A 65 -17.95 -5.69 -11.96
C MET A 65 -18.35 -5.44 -10.48
N GLU A 66 -17.66 -6.09 -9.53
CA GLU A 66 -17.91 -5.87 -8.10
C GLU A 66 -17.45 -4.48 -7.68
N GLU A 67 -16.28 -4.06 -8.13
CA GLU A 67 -15.79 -2.70 -7.89
C GLU A 67 -16.69 -1.64 -8.53
N HIS A 68 -17.19 -1.90 -9.75
CA HIS A 68 -18.15 -1.01 -10.41
C HIS A 68 -19.44 -0.86 -9.58
N LYS A 69 -19.99 -1.96 -9.06
CA LYS A 69 -21.17 -1.91 -8.18
C LYS A 69 -20.88 -1.11 -6.92
N THR A 70 -19.74 -1.35 -6.30
CA THR A 70 -19.30 -0.62 -5.09
C THR A 70 -19.18 0.88 -5.36
N LEU A 71 -18.51 1.29 -6.44
CA LEU A 71 -18.37 2.70 -6.82
C LEU A 71 -19.73 3.37 -7.03
N LYS A 72 -20.65 2.68 -7.68
CA LYS A 72 -22.01 3.19 -7.95
C LYS A 72 -22.86 3.33 -6.69
N GLN A 73 -22.71 2.39 -5.74
CA GLN A 73 -23.48 2.38 -4.48
C GLN A 73 -22.91 3.35 -3.45
N VAL A 74 -21.59 3.32 -3.27
CA VAL A 74 -20.89 4.12 -2.25
C VAL A 74 -20.79 5.59 -2.67
N LYS A 75 -20.65 5.87 -3.97
CA LYS A 75 -20.37 7.21 -4.53
C LYS A 75 -19.22 7.87 -3.77
N PRO A 76 -18.02 7.29 -3.82
CA PRO A 76 -16.91 7.70 -2.97
C PRO A 76 -16.44 9.11 -3.33
N HIS A 77 -15.97 9.84 -2.31
CA HIS A 77 -15.29 11.12 -2.47
C HIS A 77 -13.80 10.92 -2.78
N MET A 78 -13.24 9.81 -2.32
CA MET A 78 -11.85 9.42 -2.50
C MET A 78 -11.74 7.98 -2.95
N VAL A 79 -10.84 7.69 -3.88
CA VAL A 79 -10.53 6.32 -4.33
C VAL A 79 -9.06 6.02 -4.16
N PHE A 80 -8.77 4.81 -3.69
CA PHE A 80 -7.43 4.25 -3.55
C PHE A 80 -7.25 3.13 -4.55
N GLY A 81 -6.17 3.12 -5.32
CA GLY A 81 -6.05 2.03 -6.27
C GLY A 81 -4.71 1.93 -6.98
N THR A 82 -4.52 0.77 -7.62
CA THR A 82 -3.38 0.55 -8.50
C THR A 82 -3.58 1.27 -9.84
N PRO A 83 -2.50 1.76 -10.48
CA PRO A 83 -2.58 2.58 -11.70
C PRO A 83 -3.42 1.94 -12.81
N GLY A 84 -3.22 0.66 -13.10
CA GLY A 84 -3.96 -0.06 -14.14
C GLY A 84 -5.46 -0.14 -13.87
N ARG A 85 -5.87 -0.40 -12.61
CA ARG A 85 -7.28 -0.50 -12.25
C ARG A 85 -7.99 0.86 -12.24
N LEU A 86 -7.30 1.89 -11.80
CA LEU A 86 -7.82 3.27 -11.85
C LEU A 86 -8.03 3.73 -13.30
N ASN A 87 -7.08 3.42 -14.19
CA ASN A 87 -7.23 3.66 -15.62
C ASN A 87 -8.47 2.96 -16.20
N ASP A 88 -8.69 1.69 -15.85
CA ASP A 88 -9.84 0.91 -16.33
C ASP A 88 -11.18 1.53 -15.90
N HIS A 89 -11.30 1.96 -14.64
CA HIS A 89 -12.52 2.61 -14.15
C HIS A 89 -12.78 3.97 -14.79
N ILE A 90 -11.74 4.77 -15.08
CA ILE A 90 -11.90 6.03 -15.81
C ILE A 90 -12.29 5.77 -17.26
N ASP A 91 -11.62 4.83 -17.94
CA ASP A 91 -11.91 4.47 -19.34
C ASP A 91 -13.33 3.94 -19.52
N LYS A 92 -13.86 3.24 -18.54
CA LYS A 92 -15.25 2.73 -18.51
C LYS A 92 -16.29 3.74 -18.01
N GLY A 93 -15.88 4.95 -17.65
CA GLY A 93 -16.78 5.99 -17.13
C GLY A 93 -17.31 5.71 -15.73
N ASN A 94 -16.72 4.77 -14.97
CA ASN A 94 -17.13 4.47 -13.60
C ASN A 94 -16.65 5.56 -12.62
N ILE A 95 -15.58 6.26 -12.95
CA ILE A 95 -15.02 7.41 -12.24
C ILE A 95 -14.93 8.57 -13.24
N SER A 96 -15.54 9.70 -12.91
CA SER A 96 -15.42 10.91 -13.72
C SER A 96 -14.06 11.57 -13.47
N PRO A 97 -13.24 11.80 -14.51
CA PRO A 97 -11.94 12.46 -14.33
C PRO A 97 -12.07 13.97 -14.05
N TYR A 98 -13.20 14.58 -14.36
CA TYR A 98 -13.38 16.04 -14.29
C TYR A 98 -13.62 16.56 -12.86
N SER A 99 -14.09 15.71 -11.95
CA SER A 99 -14.31 16.07 -10.55
C SER A 99 -13.06 15.91 -9.68
N ILE A 100 -12.02 15.24 -10.20
CA ILE A 100 -10.80 14.95 -9.46
C ILE A 100 -9.90 16.18 -9.47
N ASN A 101 -9.64 16.74 -8.29
CA ASN A 101 -8.80 17.92 -8.10
C ASN A 101 -7.55 17.67 -7.26
N CYS A 102 -7.45 16.49 -6.62
CA CYS A 102 -6.31 16.08 -5.81
C CYS A 102 -5.79 14.73 -6.27
N LEU A 103 -4.47 14.65 -6.48
CA LEU A 103 -3.74 13.43 -6.81
C LEU A 103 -2.72 13.15 -5.72
N VAL A 104 -2.71 11.95 -5.20
CA VAL A 104 -1.64 11.43 -4.34
C VAL A 104 -1.00 10.25 -5.04
N ILE A 105 0.32 10.14 -4.95
CA ILE A 105 1.05 8.93 -5.29
C ILE A 105 1.81 8.50 -4.04
N ASP A 106 1.37 7.42 -3.45
CA ASP A 106 1.96 6.84 -2.25
C ASP A 106 2.92 5.72 -2.62
N GLU A 107 4.01 5.57 -1.87
CA GLU A 107 5.12 4.69 -2.21
C GLU A 107 5.57 4.89 -3.68
N PHE A 108 5.83 6.15 -4.04
CA PHE A 108 6.15 6.54 -5.43
C PHE A 108 7.36 5.78 -5.98
N ASP A 109 8.41 5.59 -5.17
CA ASP A 109 9.58 4.78 -5.50
C ASP A 109 9.18 3.34 -5.87
N LYS A 110 8.30 2.73 -5.10
CA LYS A 110 7.79 1.38 -5.38
C LYS A 110 6.92 1.33 -6.63
N CYS A 111 6.12 2.35 -6.89
CA CYS A 111 5.36 2.44 -8.14
C CYS A 111 6.29 2.44 -9.36
N LEU A 112 7.42 3.12 -9.30
CA LEU A 112 8.42 3.14 -10.37
C LEU A 112 9.17 1.79 -10.48
N GLU A 113 9.63 1.22 -9.36
CA GLU A 113 10.29 -0.09 -9.32
C GLU A 113 9.41 -1.21 -9.90
N MET A 114 8.11 -1.16 -9.69
CA MET A 114 7.14 -2.11 -10.25
C MET A 114 6.81 -1.87 -11.72
N GLY A 115 7.38 -0.86 -12.34
CA GLY A 115 7.21 -0.56 -13.76
C GLY A 115 5.90 0.16 -14.11
N PHE A 116 5.24 0.82 -13.16
CA PHE A 116 3.96 1.52 -13.38
C PHE A 116 4.11 2.91 -14.01
N HIS A 117 5.29 3.23 -14.53
CA HIS A 117 5.56 4.53 -15.16
C HIS A 117 4.51 4.91 -16.22
N ASP A 118 4.26 4.03 -17.18
CA ASP A 118 3.37 4.33 -18.30
C ASP A 118 1.89 4.37 -17.90
N GLU A 119 1.48 3.48 -16.99
CA GLU A 119 0.12 3.50 -16.45
C GLU A 119 -0.16 4.77 -15.65
N MET A 120 0.79 5.23 -14.84
CA MET A 120 0.68 6.49 -14.10
C MET A 120 0.64 7.68 -15.05
N ALA A 121 1.51 7.73 -16.05
CA ALA A 121 1.52 8.80 -17.06
C ALA A 121 0.19 8.87 -17.81
N ARG A 122 -0.34 7.70 -18.25
CA ARG A 122 -1.65 7.61 -18.91
C ARG A 122 -2.79 8.08 -18.02
N LEU A 123 -2.77 7.70 -16.74
CA LEU A 123 -3.78 8.07 -15.76
C LEU A 123 -3.77 9.59 -15.54
N ILE A 124 -2.62 10.18 -15.24
CA ILE A 124 -2.48 11.61 -14.95
C ILE A 124 -2.89 12.47 -16.14
N LYS A 125 -2.58 12.04 -17.36
CA LYS A 125 -3.00 12.74 -18.60
C LYS A 125 -4.53 12.83 -18.74
N LYS A 126 -5.28 11.92 -18.14
CA LYS A 126 -6.75 11.90 -18.18
C LYS A 126 -7.41 12.78 -17.10
N LEU A 127 -6.64 13.37 -16.20
CA LEU A 127 -7.11 14.11 -15.04
C LEU A 127 -6.89 15.63 -15.21
N PRO A 128 -7.74 16.34 -15.98
CA PRO A 128 -7.52 17.74 -16.31
C PRO A 128 -7.75 18.70 -15.14
N GLY A 129 -8.47 18.24 -14.10
CA GLY A 129 -8.87 19.04 -12.97
C GLY A 129 -7.88 19.09 -11.80
N ILE A 130 -6.74 18.40 -11.89
CA ILE A 130 -5.80 18.31 -10.77
C ILE A 130 -5.20 19.69 -10.43
N ARG A 131 -5.42 20.12 -9.20
CA ARG A 131 -4.87 21.35 -8.63
C ARG A 131 -3.79 21.06 -7.59
N ARG A 132 -3.84 19.91 -6.93
CA ARG A 132 -2.90 19.48 -5.90
C ARG A 132 -2.32 18.13 -6.23
N ARG A 133 -1.01 18.02 -6.06
CA ARG A 133 -0.25 16.78 -6.25
C ARG A 133 0.60 16.56 -5.01
N ILE A 134 0.53 15.35 -4.47
CA ILE A 134 1.29 14.92 -3.30
C ILE A 134 2.01 13.63 -3.68
N LEU A 135 3.33 13.63 -3.52
CA LEU A 135 4.14 12.42 -3.66
C LEU A 135 4.67 12.05 -2.28
N VAL A 136 4.49 10.80 -1.93
CA VAL A 136 5.06 10.19 -0.72
C VAL A 136 6.01 9.08 -1.14
N SER A 137 7.24 9.11 -0.62
CA SER A 137 8.28 8.13 -0.94
C SER A 137 9.11 7.86 0.30
N ALA A 138 9.53 6.61 0.49
CA ALA A 138 10.44 6.22 1.55
C ALA A 138 11.92 6.53 1.19
N THR A 139 12.22 6.60 -0.10
CA THR A 139 13.55 6.89 -0.61
C THR A 139 13.55 8.17 -1.42
N GLU A 140 14.72 8.80 -1.52
CA GLU A 140 14.91 9.92 -2.42
C GLU A 140 14.79 9.44 -3.88
N ALA A 141 13.80 9.96 -4.60
CA ALA A 141 13.70 9.69 -6.02
C ALA A 141 14.78 10.51 -6.74
N GLU A 142 15.77 9.86 -7.34
CA GLU A 142 16.86 10.51 -8.10
C GLU A 142 16.32 11.44 -9.19
N GLN A 143 15.19 11.07 -9.82
CA GLN A 143 14.48 11.89 -10.79
C GLN A 143 12.97 11.69 -10.69
N ILE A 144 12.24 12.77 -10.51
CA ILE A 144 10.78 12.74 -10.61
C ILE A 144 10.42 12.89 -12.10
N PRO A 145 9.73 11.89 -12.70
CA PRO A 145 9.36 11.95 -14.11
C PRO A 145 8.50 13.16 -14.46
N ASN A 146 8.71 13.74 -15.62
CA ASN A 146 8.03 14.96 -16.08
C ASN A 146 6.51 14.84 -16.11
N PHE A 147 5.95 13.63 -16.28
CA PHE A 147 4.50 13.43 -16.34
C PHE A 147 3.79 13.74 -15.01
N VAL A 148 4.53 13.78 -13.90
CA VAL A 148 3.96 14.12 -12.58
C VAL A 148 3.67 15.62 -12.48
N HIS A 149 4.34 16.46 -13.27
CA HIS A 149 4.18 17.91 -13.30
C HIS A 149 4.33 18.58 -11.95
N LEU A 150 5.39 18.25 -11.21
CA LEU A 150 5.76 18.86 -9.93
C LEU A 150 6.70 20.06 -10.16
N ASN A 151 6.20 21.10 -10.81
CA ASN A 151 6.94 22.36 -10.94
C ASN A 151 6.78 23.15 -9.64
N HIS A 152 7.90 23.57 -9.03
CA HIS A 152 7.94 24.33 -7.77
C HIS A 152 7.28 23.62 -6.58
N ALA A 153 7.51 22.29 -6.45
CA ALA A 153 7.03 21.54 -5.30
C ALA A 153 7.77 21.95 -4.01
N GLU A 154 7.01 22.09 -2.94
CA GLU A 154 7.59 22.10 -1.60
C GLU A 154 8.02 20.69 -1.23
N ARG A 155 9.26 20.55 -0.77
CA ARG A 155 9.80 19.28 -0.31
C ARG A 155 9.89 19.28 1.21
N ILE A 156 9.36 18.23 1.82
CA ILE A 156 9.44 18.01 3.25
C ILE A 156 10.16 16.70 3.48
N ASP A 157 11.36 16.75 4.05
CA ASP A 157 12.16 15.58 4.36
C ASP A 157 12.04 15.24 5.85
N TYR A 158 11.58 14.03 6.13
CA TYR A 158 11.59 13.41 7.45
C TYR A 158 12.61 12.28 7.50
N LEU A 159 13.74 12.46 6.82
CA LEU A 159 14.83 11.49 6.89
C LEU A 159 15.38 11.50 8.32
N VAL A 160 15.09 10.44 9.05
CA VAL A 160 15.71 10.18 10.35
C VAL A 160 17.14 9.70 10.07
N ASP A 161 18.14 10.34 10.66
CA ASP A 161 19.52 9.84 10.59
C ASP A 161 19.54 8.36 10.93
N GLU A 162 20.24 7.55 10.12
CA GLU A 162 20.32 6.08 10.30
C GLU A 162 20.72 5.68 11.73
N GLU A 163 21.49 6.51 12.44
CA GLU A 163 21.85 6.33 13.84
C GLU A 163 20.66 6.31 14.80
N GLN A 164 19.57 7.04 14.54
CA GLN A 164 18.41 7.07 15.43
C GLN A 164 17.46 5.86 15.24
N VAL A 165 17.51 5.19 14.09
CA VAL A 165 16.71 3.98 13.83
C VAL A 165 17.31 2.77 14.55
N THR A 166 18.64 2.73 14.70
CA THR A 166 19.35 1.63 15.35
C THR A 166 19.06 1.48 16.84
N ASP A 167 18.71 2.57 17.53
CA ASP A 167 18.39 2.52 18.98
C ASP A 167 17.12 1.73 19.32
N ARG A 168 16.24 1.48 18.35
CA ARG A 168 14.96 0.76 18.54
C ARG A 168 14.97 -0.66 18.00
N VAL A 169 16.01 -1.04 17.27
CA VAL A 169 16.11 -2.36 16.63
C VAL A 169 17.44 -3.00 17.00
N THR A 170 17.39 -4.12 17.68
CA THR A 170 18.60 -4.89 17.99
C THR A 170 18.78 -5.96 16.90
N LEU A 171 19.94 -5.94 16.25
CA LEU A 171 20.29 -6.90 15.21
C LEU A 171 21.11 -8.05 15.81
N TYR A 172 20.71 -9.28 15.49
CA TYR A 172 21.42 -10.49 15.87
C TYR A 172 21.77 -11.33 14.64
N GLU A 173 22.98 -11.83 14.58
CA GLU A 173 23.40 -12.86 13.63
C GLU A 173 23.32 -14.24 14.28
N VAL A 174 22.57 -15.16 13.68
CA VAL A 174 22.47 -16.54 14.15
C VAL A 174 23.13 -17.46 13.13
N ARG A 175 24.22 -18.12 13.54
CA ARG A 175 24.96 -19.06 12.71
C ARG A 175 24.33 -20.44 12.73
N SER A 176 24.10 -20.99 11.53
CA SER A 176 23.62 -22.37 11.36
C SER A 176 24.80 -23.28 10.97
N SER A 177 24.90 -24.43 11.62
CA SER A 177 25.90 -25.45 11.31
C SER A 177 25.57 -26.28 10.06
N THR A 178 24.34 -26.19 9.57
CA THR A 178 23.85 -26.93 8.40
C THR A 178 23.40 -25.99 7.28
N LYS A 179 23.39 -26.49 6.03
CA LYS A 179 22.82 -25.77 4.88
C LYS A 179 21.31 -25.57 5.02
N ASP A 180 20.62 -26.53 5.63
CA ASP A 180 19.20 -26.40 5.96
C ASP A 180 19.06 -25.68 7.31
N LYS A 181 18.54 -24.47 7.24
CA LYS A 181 18.41 -23.57 8.41
C LYS A 181 17.14 -23.82 9.24
N LEU A 182 16.28 -24.79 8.83
CA LEU A 182 14.97 -25.00 9.50
C LEU A 182 15.09 -25.43 10.95
N GLU A 183 16.06 -26.28 11.27
CA GLU A 183 16.30 -26.67 12.67
C GLU A 183 16.80 -25.50 13.52
N THR A 184 17.70 -24.69 12.95
CA THR A 184 18.22 -23.49 13.62
C THR A 184 17.10 -22.48 13.87
N LEU A 185 16.23 -22.27 12.85
CA LEU A 185 15.04 -21.42 12.97
C LEU A 185 14.11 -21.94 14.06
N THR A 186 13.85 -23.24 14.12
CA THR A 186 13.00 -23.85 15.16
C THR A 186 13.55 -23.61 16.56
N LYS A 187 14.86 -23.79 16.75
CA LYS A 187 15.51 -23.51 18.03
C LYS A 187 15.42 -22.03 18.42
N LEU A 188 15.64 -21.15 17.45
CA LEU A 188 15.51 -19.70 17.67
C LEU A 188 14.07 -19.33 18.07
N LEU A 189 13.06 -19.77 17.32
CA LEU A 189 11.67 -19.47 17.65
C LEU A 189 11.26 -20.01 19.01
N ARG A 190 11.73 -21.21 19.40
CA ARG A 190 11.49 -21.73 20.77
C ARG A 190 12.16 -20.90 21.85
N SER A 191 13.34 -20.33 21.56
CA SER A 191 14.03 -19.45 22.53
C SER A 191 13.35 -18.09 22.71
N LEU A 192 12.57 -17.64 21.72
CA LEU A 192 11.78 -16.41 21.79
C LEU A 192 10.43 -16.60 22.53
N GLY A 193 10.08 -17.84 22.89
CA GLY A 193 8.85 -18.17 23.61
C GLY A 193 7.58 -17.85 22.80
N ASP A 194 6.58 -17.27 23.47
CA ASP A 194 5.28 -16.94 22.87
C ASP A 194 5.28 -15.59 22.11
N SER A 195 6.45 -15.04 21.81
CA SER A 195 6.56 -13.78 21.08
C SER A 195 6.15 -13.96 19.62
N SER A 196 5.29 -13.06 19.13
CA SER A 196 4.95 -13.02 17.70
C SER A 196 6.19 -12.75 16.86
N SER A 197 6.40 -13.57 15.82
CA SER A 197 7.59 -13.52 14.98
C SER A 197 7.21 -13.50 13.51
N ILE A 198 7.96 -12.76 12.68
CA ILE A 198 7.82 -12.76 11.23
C ILE A 198 9.11 -13.30 10.62
N VAL A 199 9.00 -14.29 9.74
CA VAL A 199 10.13 -14.90 9.03
C VAL A 199 10.05 -14.56 7.55
N PHE A 200 11.03 -13.81 7.04
CA PHE A 200 11.12 -13.46 5.62
C PHE A 200 11.96 -14.47 4.86
N LEU A 201 11.46 -14.89 3.70
CA LEU A 201 12.10 -15.85 2.80
C LEU A 201 12.03 -15.35 1.36
N ASN A 202 13.05 -15.64 0.57
CA ASN A 202 13.20 -15.11 -0.79
C ASN A 202 12.27 -15.79 -1.83
N TYR A 203 11.82 -17.02 -1.58
CA TYR A 203 11.10 -17.85 -2.55
C TYR A 203 9.80 -18.39 -1.97
N ARG A 204 8.74 -18.44 -2.80
CA ARG A 204 7.42 -18.96 -2.43
C ARG A 204 7.49 -20.39 -1.89
N ASP A 205 8.19 -21.29 -2.61
CA ASP A 205 8.34 -22.67 -2.19
C ASP A 205 9.08 -22.79 -0.86
N GLY A 206 10.00 -21.87 -0.58
CA GLY A 206 10.68 -21.75 0.70
C GLY A 206 9.71 -21.37 1.82
N VAL A 207 8.77 -20.46 1.56
CA VAL A 207 7.74 -20.05 2.53
C VAL A 207 6.84 -21.23 2.88
N GLU A 208 6.30 -21.94 1.88
CA GLU A 208 5.41 -23.09 2.12
C GLU A 208 6.13 -24.22 2.84
N ARG A 209 7.32 -24.61 2.38
CA ARG A 209 8.13 -25.65 3.03
C ARG A 209 8.44 -25.30 4.49
N THR A 210 8.80 -24.04 4.76
CA THR A 210 9.11 -23.59 6.12
C THR A 210 7.87 -23.58 6.99
N ALA A 211 6.74 -23.09 6.49
CA ALA A 211 5.48 -23.08 7.21
C ALA A 211 5.02 -24.50 7.58
N ASP A 212 5.09 -25.45 6.62
CA ASP A 212 4.74 -26.86 6.85
C ASP A 212 5.67 -27.51 7.86
N PHE A 213 6.96 -27.24 7.78
CA PHE A 213 7.93 -27.77 8.73
C PHE A 213 7.64 -27.27 10.16
N LEU A 214 7.39 -25.96 10.31
CA LEU A 214 7.08 -25.38 11.61
C LEU A 214 5.76 -25.88 12.20
N ARG A 215 4.70 -26.04 11.36
CA ARG A 215 3.41 -26.64 11.79
C ARG A 215 3.61 -28.06 12.33
N ARG A 216 4.40 -28.92 11.62
CA ARG A 216 4.74 -30.28 12.09
C ARG A 216 5.54 -30.29 13.37
N ASN A 217 6.25 -29.21 13.70
CA ASN A 217 7.00 -29.03 14.93
C ASN A 217 6.20 -28.31 16.04
N GLY A 218 4.88 -28.15 15.87
CA GLY A 218 3.97 -27.66 16.89
C GLY A 218 3.84 -26.13 16.96
N PHE A 219 4.30 -25.38 15.94
CA PHE A 219 4.11 -23.93 15.88
C PHE A 219 2.78 -23.57 15.22
N SER A 220 2.12 -22.54 15.71
CA SER A 220 1.01 -21.88 15.03
C SER A 220 1.58 -20.93 13.97
N VAL A 221 1.41 -21.25 12.69
CA VAL A 221 2.06 -20.51 11.57
C VAL A 221 1.08 -20.28 10.44
N SER A 222 1.04 -19.04 9.96
CA SER A 222 0.44 -18.67 8.68
C SER A 222 1.53 -18.37 7.66
N SER A 223 1.33 -18.80 6.42
CA SER A 223 2.19 -18.42 5.27
C SER A 223 1.56 -17.28 4.51
N PHE A 224 2.40 -16.38 3.98
CA PHE A 224 1.96 -15.27 3.15
C PHE A 224 2.93 -15.07 1.99
N HIS A 225 2.44 -15.16 0.75
CA HIS A 225 3.24 -14.96 -0.46
C HIS A 225 2.38 -14.62 -1.69
N GLY A 226 3.02 -14.13 -2.74
CA GLY A 226 2.35 -13.66 -3.96
C GLY A 226 1.63 -14.72 -4.79
N GLY A 227 1.75 -16.01 -4.48
CA GLY A 227 1.03 -17.11 -5.12
C GLY A 227 -0.33 -17.45 -4.49
N MET A 228 -0.64 -16.85 -3.34
CA MET A 228 -1.93 -17.09 -2.67
C MET A 228 -3.06 -16.35 -3.38
N GLU A 229 -4.27 -16.95 -3.34
CA GLU A 229 -5.49 -16.26 -3.78
C GLU A 229 -5.76 -15.02 -2.94
N GLN A 230 -6.35 -13.99 -3.55
CA GLN A 230 -6.59 -12.70 -2.89
C GLN A 230 -7.40 -12.85 -1.60
N LYS A 231 -8.43 -13.70 -1.60
CA LYS A 231 -9.26 -13.95 -0.41
C LYS A 231 -8.44 -14.49 0.76
N MET A 232 -7.50 -15.40 0.49
CA MET A 232 -6.61 -15.97 1.52
C MET A 232 -5.54 -14.99 2.03
N ARG A 233 -5.34 -13.88 1.33
CA ARG A 233 -4.40 -12.82 1.72
C ARG A 233 -5.07 -11.70 2.52
N GLU A 234 -6.40 -11.63 2.50
CA GLU A 234 -7.21 -10.65 3.23
C GLU A 234 -7.72 -11.18 4.58
N ASP A 235 -7.74 -12.53 4.77
CA ASP A 235 -8.08 -13.21 6.02
C ASP A 235 -6.86 -13.25 6.98
#